data_f17a96cea451d29303ca97229ba90e56
#
_entry.id   f17a96cea451d29303ca97229ba90e56
#
_cell.length_a   1.000
_cell.length_b   1.000
_cell.length_c   1.000
_cell.angle_alpha   90.00
_cell.angle_beta   90.00
_cell.angle_gamma   90.00
#
_symmetry.space_group_name_H-M   'P 1'
#
loop_
_entity.id
_entity.type
_entity.pdbx_description
1 polymer ?
#
loop_
_entity_poly.entity_id
_entity_poly.type
_entity_poly.pdbx_seq_one_letter_code
_entity_poly.pdbx_strand_id
1 'polypeptide(L)'
;MAGQLFTSESVTEGHPDKICDAISDAVLDACLKDDPSSRVACETMVKTGYAIVAGEITTKTWVNIPAIVRETIRKIGYTSSRMGFDADTCAVLSAVEEQSPDISQGVDVGAGIDKDQGAGDQGLMFGFAVNETRNLMPMPIDLSHKLTKRLSKVRKDGTLDYLRPDGKSQVTVEYRDDKPFRIDAVVVSSQHSEGVSHRTLKSEIIEHVILPMLPKKMVDRRTVRR
;
A
#
# COMPACT_ATOMS: atom_id res chain seq x y z
N MET A 1 -7.05 30.81 19.19
CA MET A 1 -7.16 30.76 17.71
C MET A 1 -8.00 29.56 17.31
N ALA A 2 -8.72 29.59 16.19
CA ALA A 2 -9.47 28.45 15.70
C ALA A 2 -8.44 27.31 15.35
N GLY A 3 -8.74 26.08 15.80
CA GLY A 3 -7.88 24.95 15.50
C GLY A 3 -7.92 24.62 14.00
N GLN A 4 -6.79 24.27 13.43
CA GLN A 4 -6.68 23.76 12.05
C GLN A 4 -6.86 22.24 12.06
N LEU A 5 -7.66 21.71 11.12
CA LEU A 5 -7.81 20.28 10.93
C LEU A 5 -6.90 19.80 9.78
N PHE A 6 -6.18 18.71 10.00
CA PHE A 6 -5.40 18.04 8.98
C PHE A 6 -5.73 16.56 8.96
N THR A 7 -5.92 16.00 7.75
CA THR A 7 -6.38 14.63 7.54
C THR A 7 -5.42 13.88 6.65
N SER A 8 -5.14 12.61 7.01
CA SER A 8 -4.40 11.68 6.15
C SER A 8 -5.10 10.32 6.10
N GLU A 9 -4.87 9.61 5.01
CA GLU A 9 -5.39 8.27 4.77
C GLU A 9 -4.27 7.26 4.62
N SER A 10 -4.61 5.99 4.86
CA SER A 10 -3.76 4.84 4.54
C SER A 10 -4.65 3.65 4.15
N VAL A 11 -4.08 2.73 3.39
CA VAL A 11 -4.76 1.53 2.92
C VAL A 11 -4.02 0.26 3.37
N THR A 12 -4.76 -0.84 3.50
CA THR A 12 -4.17 -2.16 3.80
C THR A 12 -3.53 -2.77 2.55
N GLU A 13 -2.78 -3.85 2.76
CA GLU A 13 -2.13 -4.62 1.69
C GLU A 13 -3.08 -5.16 0.62
N GLY A 14 -4.36 -5.33 0.94
CA GLY A 14 -5.38 -5.82 0.01
C GLY A 14 -6.12 -4.72 -0.75
N HIS A 15 -5.79 -3.45 -0.55
CA HIS A 15 -6.30 -2.38 -1.39
C HIS A 15 -5.68 -2.46 -2.80
N PRO A 16 -6.46 -2.20 -3.87
CA PRO A 16 -5.96 -2.32 -5.25
C PRO A 16 -4.62 -1.63 -5.49
N ASP A 17 -4.43 -0.40 -5.03
CA ASP A 17 -3.18 0.35 -5.21
C ASP A 17 -2.00 -0.38 -4.57
N LYS A 18 -2.16 -0.88 -3.33
CA LYS A 18 -1.09 -1.63 -2.65
C LYS A 18 -0.83 -3.00 -3.26
N ILE A 19 -1.84 -3.65 -3.83
CA ILE A 19 -1.65 -4.88 -4.59
C ILE A 19 -0.80 -4.60 -5.82
N CYS A 20 -1.09 -3.51 -6.53
CA CYS A 20 -0.31 -3.10 -7.70
C CYS A 20 1.15 -2.84 -7.33
N ASP A 21 1.40 -2.03 -6.30
CA ASP A 21 2.75 -1.77 -5.77
C ASP A 21 3.47 -3.07 -5.42
N ALA A 22 2.80 -3.95 -4.65
CA ALA A 22 3.40 -5.21 -4.21
C ALA A 22 3.73 -6.17 -5.36
N ILE A 23 2.94 -6.17 -6.44
CA ILE A 23 3.22 -6.98 -7.64
C ILE A 23 4.40 -6.38 -8.39
N SER A 24 4.41 -5.07 -8.64
CA SER A 24 5.50 -4.38 -9.35
C SER A 24 6.83 -4.55 -8.61
N ASP A 25 6.83 -4.37 -7.29
CA ASP A 25 8.00 -4.62 -6.43
C ASP A 25 8.47 -6.08 -6.49
N ALA A 26 7.55 -7.04 -6.46
CA ALA A 26 7.91 -8.46 -6.52
C ALA A 26 8.53 -8.87 -7.88
N VAL A 27 8.11 -8.22 -8.98
CA VAL A 27 8.74 -8.39 -10.30
C VAL A 27 10.14 -7.79 -10.30
N LEU A 28 10.29 -6.57 -9.78
CA LEU A 28 11.59 -5.92 -9.61
C LEU A 28 12.56 -6.78 -8.78
N ASP A 29 12.13 -7.26 -7.62
CA ASP A 29 12.91 -8.13 -6.73
C ASP A 29 13.37 -9.41 -7.44
N ALA A 30 12.48 -10.03 -8.23
CA ALA A 30 12.81 -11.24 -8.99
C ALA A 30 13.86 -10.99 -10.08
N CYS A 31 13.83 -9.83 -10.74
CA CYS A 31 14.83 -9.42 -11.71
C CYS A 31 16.19 -9.19 -11.03
N LEU A 32 16.21 -8.36 -9.99
CA LEU A 32 17.43 -7.93 -9.30
C LEU A 32 18.13 -9.06 -8.55
N LYS A 33 17.40 -10.10 -8.15
CA LYS A 33 17.95 -11.25 -7.43
C LYS A 33 19.04 -11.97 -8.20
N ASP A 34 18.84 -12.18 -9.49
CA ASP A 34 19.75 -12.97 -10.35
C ASP A 34 20.51 -12.08 -11.35
N ASP A 35 20.06 -10.85 -11.60
CA ASP A 35 20.74 -9.82 -12.40
C ASP A 35 20.63 -8.45 -11.71
N PRO A 36 21.60 -8.08 -10.85
CA PRO A 36 21.61 -6.77 -10.18
C PRO A 36 21.70 -5.57 -11.11
N SER A 37 22.01 -5.78 -12.39
CA SER A 37 22.06 -4.72 -13.41
C SER A 37 20.75 -4.55 -14.19
N SER A 38 19.70 -5.29 -13.83
CA SER A 38 18.39 -5.19 -14.47
C SER A 38 17.83 -3.77 -14.39
N ARG A 39 17.19 -3.35 -15.47
CA ARG A 39 16.37 -2.13 -15.52
C ARG A 39 14.92 -2.55 -15.66
N VAL A 40 14.09 -2.09 -14.73
CA VAL A 40 12.72 -2.56 -14.58
C VAL A 40 11.78 -1.37 -14.43
N ALA A 41 10.97 -1.13 -15.44
CA ALA A 41 9.80 -0.26 -15.40
C ALA A 41 8.58 -1.20 -15.49
N CYS A 42 7.94 -1.46 -14.35
CA CYS A 42 6.86 -2.44 -14.26
C CYS A 42 5.65 -1.82 -13.60
N GLU A 43 4.62 -1.59 -14.39
CA GLU A 43 3.33 -1.08 -13.96
C GLU A 43 2.34 -2.23 -13.81
N THR A 44 1.48 -2.10 -12.82
CA THR A 44 0.45 -3.10 -12.55
C THR A 44 -0.91 -2.43 -12.40
N MET A 45 -1.94 -3.07 -12.94
CA MET A 45 -3.34 -2.74 -12.70
C MET A 45 -4.09 -3.98 -12.25
N VAL A 46 -4.89 -3.85 -11.19
CA VAL A 46 -5.77 -4.93 -10.72
C VAL A 46 -7.23 -4.49 -10.70
N LYS A 47 -8.11 -5.42 -10.99
CA LYS A 47 -9.56 -5.31 -10.84
C LYS A 47 -10.13 -6.66 -10.46
N THR A 48 -11.39 -6.70 -10.02
CA THR A 48 -12.09 -7.94 -9.74
C THR A 48 -11.84 -8.99 -10.82
N GLY A 49 -11.21 -10.10 -10.45
CA GLY A 49 -10.96 -11.24 -11.31
C GLY A 49 -9.75 -11.15 -12.24
N TYR A 50 -8.98 -10.04 -12.29
CA TYR A 50 -7.79 -9.99 -13.14
C TYR A 50 -6.69 -9.04 -12.65
N ALA A 51 -5.46 -9.31 -13.09
CA ALA A 51 -4.29 -8.45 -12.97
C ALA A 51 -3.65 -8.28 -14.35
N ILE A 52 -3.21 -7.06 -14.66
CA ILE A 52 -2.44 -6.72 -15.86
C ILE A 52 -1.10 -6.19 -15.39
N VAL A 53 -0.02 -6.73 -15.95
CA VAL A 53 1.35 -6.26 -15.76
C VAL A 53 1.87 -5.80 -17.11
N ALA A 54 2.33 -4.56 -17.18
CA ALA A 54 2.85 -3.96 -18.41
C ALA A 54 4.12 -3.17 -18.11
N GLY A 55 4.87 -2.82 -19.13
CA GLY A 55 6.06 -1.98 -19.02
C GLY A 55 7.26 -2.52 -19.78
N GLU A 56 8.44 -1.99 -19.47
CA GLU A 56 9.69 -2.33 -20.15
C GLU A 56 10.70 -2.91 -19.16
N ILE A 57 11.23 -4.10 -19.48
CA ILE A 57 12.22 -4.79 -18.63
C ILE A 57 13.42 -5.19 -19.48
N THR A 58 14.62 -4.75 -19.06
CA THR A 58 15.88 -5.24 -19.60
C THR A 58 16.59 -6.03 -18.51
N THR A 59 16.68 -7.33 -18.68
CA THR A 59 17.30 -8.25 -17.72
C THR A 59 17.90 -9.48 -18.43
N LYS A 60 18.88 -10.09 -17.81
CA LYS A 60 19.47 -11.36 -18.27
C LYS A 60 18.81 -12.59 -17.64
N THR A 61 17.92 -12.38 -16.69
CA THR A 61 17.24 -13.48 -16.00
C THR A 61 15.85 -13.74 -16.56
N TRP A 62 15.38 -14.97 -16.44
CA TRP A 62 14.01 -15.31 -16.80
C TRP A 62 13.08 -15.15 -15.58
N VAL A 63 12.02 -14.36 -15.74
CA VAL A 63 11.06 -14.05 -14.67
C VAL A 63 9.68 -14.59 -15.03
N ASN A 64 9.13 -15.47 -14.18
CA ASN A 64 7.76 -15.96 -14.34
C ASN A 64 6.74 -14.99 -13.73
N ILE A 65 6.41 -13.93 -14.47
CA ILE A 65 5.48 -12.89 -14.02
C ILE A 65 4.13 -13.45 -13.53
N PRO A 66 3.44 -14.36 -14.27
CA PRO A 66 2.19 -14.92 -13.79
C PRO A 66 2.29 -15.63 -12.43
N ALA A 67 3.38 -16.35 -12.18
CA ALA A 67 3.60 -17.03 -10.92
C ALA A 67 3.83 -16.01 -9.77
N ILE A 68 4.60 -14.96 -10.02
CA ILE A 68 4.86 -13.88 -9.05
C ILE A 68 3.56 -13.15 -8.69
N VAL A 69 2.75 -12.79 -9.68
CA VAL A 69 1.44 -12.14 -9.47
C VAL A 69 0.56 -12.99 -8.56
N ARG A 70 0.38 -14.28 -8.88
CA ARG A 70 -0.45 -15.19 -8.08
C ARG A 70 0.07 -15.36 -6.67
N GLU A 71 1.37 -15.51 -6.50
CA GLU A 71 1.98 -15.66 -5.17
C GLU A 71 1.82 -14.40 -4.31
N THR A 72 1.98 -13.22 -4.91
CA THR A 72 1.77 -11.94 -4.23
C THR A 72 0.32 -11.81 -3.77
N ILE A 73 -0.65 -12.08 -4.65
CA ILE A 73 -2.07 -12.05 -4.33
C ILE A 73 -2.41 -13.04 -3.20
N ARG A 74 -1.82 -14.25 -3.23
CA ARG A 74 -2.01 -15.28 -2.21
C ARG A 74 -1.46 -14.86 -0.85
N LYS A 75 -0.25 -14.29 -0.80
CA LYS A 75 0.38 -13.75 0.43
C LYS A 75 -0.43 -12.63 1.07
N ILE A 76 -1.07 -11.80 0.27
CA ILE A 76 -1.98 -10.76 0.74
C ILE A 76 -3.21 -11.39 1.41
N GLY A 77 -3.66 -12.55 0.93
CA GLY A 77 -4.77 -13.30 1.52
C GLY A 77 -6.02 -13.39 0.65
N TYR A 78 -5.93 -13.09 -0.64
CA TYR A 78 -6.99 -13.34 -1.61
C TYR A 78 -6.92 -14.78 -2.10
N THR A 79 -7.58 -15.68 -1.40
CA THR A 79 -7.51 -17.14 -1.59
C THR A 79 -8.86 -17.77 -1.94
N SER A 80 -9.86 -16.94 -2.30
CA SER A 80 -11.18 -17.43 -2.67
C SER A 80 -11.91 -16.43 -3.56
N SER A 81 -12.54 -16.92 -4.60
CA SER A 81 -13.39 -16.14 -5.51
C SER A 81 -14.55 -15.41 -4.80
N ARG A 82 -14.97 -15.90 -3.63
CA ARG A 82 -15.97 -15.22 -2.78
C ARG A 82 -15.50 -13.86 -2.25
N MET A 83 -14.20 -13.59 -2.30
CA MET A 83 -13.63 -12.28 -1.93
C MET A 83 -13.64 -11.28 -3.10
N GLY A 84 -14.10 -11.70 -4.28
CA GLY A 84 -14.07 -10.90 -5.51
C GLY A 84 -12.72 -10.92 -6.22
N PHE A 85 -11.68 -11.48 -5.60
CA PHE A 85 -10.35 -11.67 -6.14
C PHE A 85 -9.73 -12.96 -5.59
N ASP A 86 -9.03 -13.71 -6.41
CA ASP A 86 -8.51 -15.03 -6.02
C ASP A 86 -7.22 -15.33 -6.77
N ALA A 87 -6.17 -15.66 -6.05
CA ALA A 87 -4.85 -15.96 -6.57
C ALA A 87 -4.83 -17.09 -7.61
N ASP A 88 -5.68 -18.10 -7.42
CA ASP A 88 -5.67 -19.30 -8.28
C ASP A 88 -6.49 -19.12 -9.55
N THR A 89 -7.56 -18.34 -9.50
CA THR A 89 -8.55 -18.24 -10.59
C THR A 89 -8.54 -16.90 -11.33
N CYS A 90 -7.86 -15.87 -10.83
CA CYS A 90 -7.79 -14.57 -11.54
C CYS A 90 -7.07 -14.71 -12.88
N ALA A 91 -7.49 -13.93 -13.87
CA ALA A 91 -6.74 -13.77 -15.10
C ALA A 91 -5.47 -12.96 -14.83
N VAL A 92 -4.35 -13.36 -15.44
CA VAL A 92 -3.10 -12.61 -15.43
C VAL A 92 -2.71 -12.34 -16.88
N LEU A 93 -2.63 -11.06 -17.22
CA LEU A 93 -2.21 -10.56 -18.51
C LEU A 93 -0.84 -9.92 -18.37
N SER A 94 0.05 -10.19 -19.32
CA SER A 94 1.39 -9.60 -19.37
C SER A 94 1.60 -8.94 -20.72
N ALA A 95 1.97 -7.65 -20.68
CA ALA A 95 2.35 -6.83 -21.83
C ALA A 95 3.70 -6.16 -21.49
N VAL A 96 4.72 -6.99 -21.25
CA VAL A 96 6.08 -6.53 -20.92
C VAL A 96 6.95 -6.70 -22.14
N GLU A 97 7.66 -5.64 -22.52
CA GLU A 97 8.53 -5.55 -23.70
C GLU A 97 9.96 -5.17 -23.29
N GLU A 98 10.89 -5.20 -24.24
CA GLU A 98 12.23 -4.64 -24.06
C GLU A 98 12.18 -3.12 -24.10
N GLN A 99 13.10 -2.45 -23.39
CA GLN A 99 13.22 -1.00 -23.41
C GLN A 99 13.55 -0.49 -24.81
N SER A 100 12.91 0.61 -25.20
CA SER A 100 13.20 1.31 -26.46
C SER A 100 14.69 1.61 -26.61
N PRO A 101 15.28 1.34 -27.79
CA PRO A 101 16.68 1.69 -28.07
C PRO A 101 17.00 3.18 -27.89
N ASP A 102 16.02 4.06 -28.16
CA ASP A 102 16.19 5.51 -28.00
C ASP A 102 16.37 5.92 -26.54
N ILE A 103 15.65 5.27 -25.63
CA ILE A 103 15.79 5.50 -24.18
C ILE A 103 17.09 4.87 -23.67
N SER A 104 17.45 3.68 -24.14
CA SER A 104 18.65 2.98 -23.70
C SER A 104 19.95 3.75 -23.97
N GLN A 105 19.98 4.59 -25.02
CA GLN A 105 21.12 5.45 -25.32
C GLN A 105 21.46 6.42 -24.17
N GLY A 106 20.46 6.88 -23.42
CA GLY A 106 20.65 7.79 -22.28
C GLY A 106 21.00 7.10 -20.96
N VAL A 107 20.83 5.76 -20.88
CA VAL A 107 20.99 4.99 -19.65
C VAL A 107 22.23 4.09 -19.69
N ASP A 108 22.54 3.49 -20.86
CA ASP A 108 23.59 2.49 -20.97
C ASP A 108 25.01 3.12 -20.96
N VAL A 109 25.90 2.53 -20.17
CA VAL A 109 27.31 2.93 -20.11
C VAL A 109 27.95 2.78 -21.49
N GLY A 110 28.55 3.86 -21.97
CA GLY A 110 29.25 3.89 -23.26
C GLY A 110 28.34 4.09 -24.49
N ALA A 111 27.00 4.13 -24.30
CA ALA A 111 26.05 4.50 -25.33
C ALA A 111 25.74 6.02 -25.25
N GLY A 112 25.31 6.62 -26.35
CA GLY A 112 24.94 8.04 -26.39
C GLY A 112 26.10 9.03 -26.32
N ILE A 113 25.77 10.28 -25.98
CA ILE A 113 26.70 11.43 -25.90
C ILE A 113 27.53 11.34 -24.63
N ASP A 114 26.89 11.14 -23.48
CA ASP A 114 27.54 10.91 -22.20
C ASP A 114 27.92 9.43 -22.08
N LYS A 115 29.14 9.15 -21.63
CA LYS A 115 29.64 7.76 -21.52
C LYS A 115 29.42 7.13 -20.16
N ASP A 116 29.02 7.93 -19.18
CA ASP A 116 28.66 7.47 -17.86
C ASP A 116 27.19 7.00 -17.84
N GLN A 117 26.84 6.20 -16.84
CA GLN A 117 25.47 5.73 -16.65
C GLN A 117 24.54 6.92 -16.35
N GLY A 118 23.53 7.11 -17.17
CA GLY A 118 22.48 8.10 -16.98
C GLY A 118 21.29 7.57 -16.18
N ALA A 119 20.38 8.46 -15.83
CA ALA A 119 19.07 8.09 -15.25
C ALA A 119 18.06 7.76 -16.36
N GLY A 120 17.17 6.81 -16.11
CA GLY A 120 16.11 6.42 -17.06
C GLY A 120 14.99 7.45 -17.19
N ASP A 121 14.90 8.42 -16.25
CA ASP A 121 13.89 9.47 -16.24
C ASP A 121 14.39 10.71 -15.48
N GLN A 122 13.65 11.80 -15.59
CA GLN A 122 13.84 13.00 -14.79
C GLN A 122 13.59 12.71 -13.30
N GLY A 123 14.24 13.45 -12.41
CA GLY A 123 14.06 13.29 -10.98
C GLY A 123 13.99 14.61 -10.24
N LEU A 124 13.01 14.73 -9.33
CA LEU A 124 12.92 15.80 -8.35
C LEU A 124 12.52 15.20 -7.01
N MET A 125 13.23 15.55 -5.95
CA MET A 125 13.03 14.94 -4.64
C MET A 125 12.78 16.01 -3.59
N PHE A 126 11.77 15.75 -2.73
CA PHE A 126 11.49 16.56 -1.56
C PHE A 126 11.74 15.73 -0.30
N GLY A 127 12.31 16.35 0.71
CA GLY A 127 12.44 15.78 2.05
C GLY A 127 11.58 16.55 3.05
N PHE A 128 10.87 15.82 3.92
CA PHE A 128 10.10 16.41 5.02
C PHE A 128 10.18 15.54 6.27
N ALA A 129 10.41 16.18 7.42
CA ALA A 129 10.36 15.55 8.72
C ALA A 129 9.81 16.52 9.76
N VAL A 130 9.08 16.01 10.74
CA VAL A 130 8.47 16.82 11.81
C VAL A 130 8.54 16.07 13.14
N ASN A 131 8.78 16.81 14.23
CA ASN A 131 8.90 16.23 15.59
C ASN A 131 7.53 16.05 16.26
N GLU A 132 6.61 15.35 15.62
CA GLU A 132 5.28 15.02 16.16
C GLU A 132 5.18 13.57 16.65
N THR A 133 5.95 12.68 16.03
CA THR A 133 5.97 11.26 16.32
C THR A 133 7.41 10.74 16.42
N ARG A 134 7.58 9.54 16.98
CA ARG A 134 8.91 8.92 17.07
C ARG A 134 9.54 8.63 15.70
N ASN A 135 8.70 8.48 14.67
CA ASN A 135 9.13 8.21 13.31
C ASN A 135 9.44 9.49 12.53
N LEU A 136 9.36 10.67 13.17
CA LEU A 136 9.51 11.98 12.55
C LEU A 136 8.52 12.24 11.40
N MET A 137 7.39 11.56 11.42
CA MET A 137 6.29 11.68 10.48
C MET A 137 5.15 12.52 11.07
N PRO A 138 4.38 13.25 10.24
CA PRO A 138 3.16 13.91 10.68
C PRO A 138 2.20 12.91 11.35
N MET A 139 1.57 13.35 12.45
CA MET A 139 0.74 12.46 13.27
C MET A 139 -0.45 11.82 12.52
N PRO A 140 -1.19 12.52 11.65
CA PRO A 140 -2.32 11.93 10.92
C PRO A 140 -1.90 10.72 10.08
N ILE A 141 -0.81 10.83 9.32
CA ILE A 141 -0.35 9.72 8.46
C ILE A 141 0.25 8.58 9.28
N ASP A 142 1.02 8.87 10.32
CA ASP A 142 1.58 7.84 11.21
C ASP A 142 0.48 7.01 11.88
N LEU A 143 -0.57 7.66 12.37
CA LEU A 143 -1.72 6.96 12.96
C LEU A 143 -2.52 6.19 11.92
N SER A 144 -2.73 6.73 10.72
CA SER A 144 -3.40 6.02 9.62
C SER A 144 -2.65 4.74 9.25
N HIS A 145 -1.32 4.79 9.13
CA HIS A 145 -0.50 3.59 8.88
C HIS A 145 -0.58 2.57 10.03
N LYS A 146 -0.59 3.02 11.28
CA LYS A 146 -0.75 2.13 12.45
C LYS A 146 -2.09 1.42 12.45
N LEU A 147 -3.16 2.12 12.08
CA LEU A 147 -4.50 1.54 12.00
C LEU A 147 -4.60 0.49 10.90
N THR A 148 -4.10 0.75 9.70
CA THR A 148 -4.12 -0.24 8.60
C THR A 148 -3.26 -1.47 8.88
N LYS A 149 -2.07 -1.27 9.48
CA LYS A 149 -1.23 -2.38 9.95
C LYS A 149 -1.94 -3.22 11.02
N ARG A 150 -2.64 -2.56 11.97
CA ARG A 150 -3.40 -3.26 13.00
C ARG A 150 -4.59 -4.02 12.41
N LEU A 151 -5.30 -3.42 11.44
CA LEU A 151 -6.41 -4.06 10.73
C LEU A 151 -5.95 -5.35 10.02
N SER A 152 -4.84 -5.29 9.28
CA SER A 152 -4.23 -6.46 8.66
C SER A 152 -3.80 -7.52 9.68
N LYS A 153 -3.25 -7.08 10.82
CA LYS A 153 -2.81 -8.00 11.87
C LYS A 153 -3.98 -8.79 12.46
N VAL A 154 -5.06 -8.12 12.90
CA VAL A 154 -6.20 -8.80 13.53
C VAL A 154 -6.96 -9.71 12.57
N ARG A 155 -6.87 -9.45 11.26
CA ARG A 155 -7.35 -10.36 10.21
C ARG A 155 -6.46 -11.60 10.13
N LYS A 156 -5.14 -11.42 10.03
CA LYS A 156 -4.18 -12.52 9.80
C LYS A 156 -4.03 -13.44 11.01
N ASP A 157 -4.12 -12.91 12.23
CA ASP A 157 -4.02 -13.71 13.46
C ASP A 157 -5.36 -14.33 13.90
N GLY A 158 -6.44 -14.09 13.14
CA GLY A 158 -7.76 -14.66 13.40
C GLY A 158 -8.54 -13.99 14.53
N THR A 159 -8.05 -12.87 15.10
CA THR A 159 -8.79 -12.09 16.11
C THR A 159 -10.15 -11.63 15.56
N LEU A 160 -10.16 -11.18 14.28
CA LEU A 160 -11.37 -10.82 13.54
C LEU A 160 -11.38 -11.59 12.21
N ASP A 161 -11.75 -12.85 12.24
CA ASP A 161 -11.65 -13.82 11.15
C ASP A 161 -12.58 -13.53 9.96
N TYR A 162 -13.62 -12.74 10.19
CA TYR A 162 -14.53 -12.28 9.16
C TYR A 162 -13.97 -11.15 8.28
N LEU A 163 -12.86 -10.51 8.66
CA LEU A 163 -12.25 -9.46 7.85
C LEU A 163 -11.63 -10.04 6.57
N ARG A 164 -11.64 -9.22 5.53
CA ARG A 164 -11.02 -9.51 4.22
C ARG A 164 -9.84 -8.57 3.99
N PRO A 165 -9.00 -8.82 2.95
CA PRO A 165 -7.73 -8.10 2.80
C PRO A 165 -7.86 -6.60 2.54
N ASP A 166 -8.92 -6.13 1.87
CA ASP A 166 -9.09 -4.70 1.55
C ASP A 166 -9.57 -3.92 2.77
N GLY A 167 -8.94 -2.80 3.02
CA GLY A 167 -9.32 -1.88 4.08
C GLY A 167 -8.62 -0.54 3.97
N LYS A 168 -9.21 0.45 4.61
CA LYS A 168 -8.78 1.84 4.59
C LYS A 168 -8.93 2.46 5.97
N SER A 169 -8.02 3.36 6.32
CA SER A 169 -8.16 4.23 7.50
C SER A 169 -7.95 5.69 7.13
N GLN A 170 -8.64 6.56 7.84
CA GLN A 170 -8.47 8.00 7.76
C GLN A 170 -8.40 8.56 9.17
N VAL A 171 -7.44 9.44 9.43
CA VAL A 171 -7.29 10.11 10.72
C VAL A 171 -7.25 11.61 10.51
N THR A 172 -8.11 12.33 11.23
CA THR A 172 -8.13 13.78 11.30
C THR A 172 -7.63 14.23 12.66
N VAL A 173 -6.62 15.11 12.66
CA VAL A 173 -6.04 15.70 13.86
C VAL A 173 -6.31 17.20 13.86
N GLU A 174 -6.75 17.73 15.01
CA GLU A 174 -6.81 19.15 15.26
C GLU A 174 -5.45 19.64 15.74
N TYR A 175 -4.96 20.70 15.09
CA TYR A 175 -3.73 21.39 15.44
C TYR A 175 -4.03 22.72 16.10
N ARG A 176 -3.28 23.09 17.12
CA ARG A 176 -3.30 24.40 17.77
C ARG A 176 -1.86 24.88 17.95
N ASP A 177 -1.60 26.09 17.52
CA ASP A 177 -0.25 26.66 17.56
C ASP A 177 0.79 25.72 16.91
N ASP A 178 0.45 25.18 15.73
CA ASP A 178 1.24 24.23 14.92
C ASP A 178 1.59 22.91 15.64
N LYS A 179 0.85 22.54 16.68
CA LYS A 179 1.05 21.28 17.41
C LYS A 179 -0.21 20.43 17.41
N PRO A 180 -0.06 19.10 17.30
CA PRO A 180 -1.18 18.18 17.44
C PRO A 180 -1.84 18.34 18.81
N PHE A 181 -3.14 18.63 18.80
CA PHE A 181 -3.90 18.88 20.03
C PHE A 181 -4.81 17.72 20.41
N ARG A 182 -5.64 17.24 19.48
CA ARG A 182 -6.54 16.10 19.68
C ARG A 182 -6.84 15.38 18.36
N ILE A 183 -7.26 14.14 18.46
CA ILE A 183 -7.78 13.39 17.32
C ILE A 183 -9.26 13.75 17.17
N ASP A 184 -9.58 14.43 16.06
CA ASP A 184 -10.94 14.90 15.79
C ASP A 184 -11.84 13.78 15.28
N ALA A 185 -11.36 12.99 14.29
CA ALA A 185 -12.11 11.90 13.71
C ALA A 185 -11.20 10.75 13.28
N VAL A 186 -11.73 9.53 13.34
CA VAL A 186 -11.14 8.32 12.78
C VAL A 186 -12.20 7.60 11.97
N VAL A 187 -11.89 7.27 10.72
CA VAL A 187 -12.72 6.45 9.85
C VAL A 187 -11.95 5.18 9.51
N VAL A 188 -12.59 4.04 9.62
CA VAL A 188 -12.06 2.74 9.16
C VAL A 188 -13.10 2.09 8.28
N SER A 189 -12.70 1.69 7.08
CA SER A 189 -13.48 0.88 6.16
C SER A 189 -12.79 -0.46 5.99
N SER A 190 -13.53 -1.54 5.95
CA SER A 190 -12.96 -2.87 5.73
C SER A 190 -13.91 -3.76 4.94
N GLN A 191 -13.37 -4.48 3.99
CA GLN A 191 -14.05 -5.61 3.39
C GLN A 191 -14.22 -6.70 4.45
N HIS A 192 -15.38 -7.36 4.46
CA HIS A 192 -15.69 -8.43 5.41
C HIS A 192 -16.55 -9.51 4.77
N SER A 193 -16.66 -10.67 5.43
CA SER A 193 -17.55 -11.73 5.02
C SER A 193 -19.02 -11.36 5.26
N GLU A 194 -19.92 -12.04 4.56
CA GLU A 194 -21.35 -11.99 4.83
C GLU A 194 -21.67 -12.51 6.23
N GLY A 195 -22.78 -12.05 6.80
CA GLY A 195 -23.31 -12.55 8.07
C GLY A 195 -22.84 -11.80 9.32
N VAL A 196 -21.82 -10.96 9.27
CA VAL A 196 -21.46 -10.09 10.39
C VAL A 196 -22.36 -8.85 10.42
N SER A 197 -22.96 -8.56 11.60
CA SER A 197 -23.79 -7.37 11.73
C SER A 197 -22.94 -6.10 11.77
N HIS A 198 -23.48 -4.99 11.22
CA HIS A 198 -22.79 -3.69 11.29
C HIS A 198 -22.49 -3.28 12.75
N ARG A 199 -23.35 -3.65 13.69
CA ARG A 199 -23.14 -3.35 15.12
C ARG A 199 -21.94 -4.10 15.67
N THR A 200 -21.81 -5.39 15.39
CA THR A 200 -20.66 -6.22 15.78
C THR A 200 -19.39 -5.67 15.13
N LEU A 201 -19.40 -5.52 13.80
CA LEU A 201 -18.26 -4.96 13.04
C LEU A 201 -17.77 -3.65 13.64
N LYS A 202 -18.68 -2.70 13.90
CA LYS A 202 -18.32 -1.40 14.46
C LYS A 202 -17.71 -1.52 15.85
N SER A 203 -18.32 -2.31 16.76
CA SER A 203 -17.81 -2.45 18.14
C SER A 203 -16.43 -3.10 18.17
N GLU A 204 -16.23 -4.15 17.41
CA GLU A 204 -14.97 -4.90 17.39
C GLU A 204 -13.84 -4.16 16.68
N ILE A 205 -14.13 -3.42 15.60
CA ILE A 205 -13.13 -2.53 14.99
C ILE A 205 -12.71 -1.44 15.97
N ILE A 206 -13.64 -0.85 16.73
CA ILE A 206 -13.28 0.14 17.75
C ILE A 206 -12.38 -0.50 18.81
N GLU A 207 -12.74 -1.65 19.34
CA GLU A 207 -12.06 -2.33 20.43
C GLU A 207 -10.69 -2.88 20.01
N HIS A 208 -10.63 -3.60 18.90
CA HIS A 208 -9.43 -4.36 18.51
C HIS A 208 -8.50 -3.60 17.57
N VAL A 209 -8.99 -2.58 16.84
CA VAL A 209 -8.20 -1.84 15.87
C VAL A 209 -7.95 -0.39 16.31
N ILE A 210 -9.01 0.37 16.63
CA ILE A 210 -8.89 1.81 16.82
C ILE A 210 -8.27 2.15 18.18
N LEU A 211 -8.92 1.74 19.27
CA LEU A 211 -8.50 2.13 20.62
C LEU A 211 -7.06 1.72 20.99
N PRO A 212 -6.55 0.53 20.58
CA PRO A 212 -5.19 0.14 20.90
C PRO A 212 -4.11 0.98 20.21
N MET A 213 -4.44 1.65 19.10
CA MET A 213 -3.48 2.39 18.27
C MET A 213 -3.46 3.89 18.55
N LEU A 214 -4.48 4.42 19.19
CA LEU A 214 -4.60 5.85 19.44
C LEU A 214 -3.93 6.26 20.77
N PRO A 215 -3.25 7.42 20.80
CA PRO A 215 -2.76 8.00 22.05
C PRO A 215 -3.92 8.38 22.99
N LYS A 216 -4.03 7.73 24.14
CA LYS A 216 -5.16 7.89 25.08
C LYS A 216 -5.42 9.35 25.47
N LYS A 217 -4.38 10.18 25.55
CA LYS A 217 -4.48 11.61 25.92
C LYS A 217 -5.12 12.49 24.85
N MET A 218 -5.17 11.99 23.61
CA MET A 218 -5.68 12.74 22.44
C MET A 218 -7.08 12.28 21.98
N VAL A 219 -7.64 11.28 22.65
CA VAL A 219 -8.96 10.72 22.35
C VAL A 219 -9.98 11.28 23.33
N ASP A 220 -11.05 11.87 22.83
CA ASP A 220 -12.18 12.30 23.63
C ASP A 220 -13.48 11.56 23.24
N ARG A 221 -14.59 11.89 23.93
CA ARG A 221 -15.90 11.27 23.66
C ARG A 221 -16.43 11.52 22.23
N ARG A 222 -15.89 12.49 21.51
CA ARG A 222 -16.27 12.84 20.13
C ARG A 222 -15.53 12.01 19.10
N THR A 223 -14.29 11.64 19.38
CA THR A 223 -13.42 10.85 18.48
C THR A 223 -14.04 9.50 18.07
N VAL A 224 -14.79 8.84 18.95
CA VAL A 224 -15.28 7.45 18.81
C VAL A 224 -16.79 7.37 18.48
N ARG A 225 -17.47 8.49 18.29
CA ARG A 225 -18.94 8.52 18.09
C ARG A 225 -19.41 8.25 16.65
N ARG A 226 -18.52 8.19 15.68
CA ARG A 226 -18.91 8.09 14.27
C ARG A 226 -18.63 6.75 13.68
#